data_c4b8a16df3a9a25ed4945b6e7eccc1ec
#
_entry.id   c4b8a16df3a9a25ed4945b6e7eccc1ec
#
_cell.length_a   1.000
_cell.length_b   1.000
_cell.length_c   1.000
_cell.angle_alpha   90.00
_cell.angle_beta   90.00
_cell.angle_gamma   90.00
#
_symmetry.space_group_name_H-M   'P 1'
#
loop_
_entity.id
_entity.type
_entity.pdbx_description
1 polymer ?
#
loop_
_entity_poly.entity_id
_entity_poly.type
_entity_poly.pdbx_seq_one_letter_code
_entity_poly.pdbx_strand_id
1 'polypeptide(L)'
;MGLPDAPIAQEGFFATHFFTVRDQAKSRDFYVRILGGKVIRPENPCYIKLANSWIILNSGGGPTPDKPEVILEPPSAANRVSSFLNLRVADIWACYNEWRAKGAVFLTEPLDNHGVEWRCYMRDPDGYLIEVGQYTQVALDHFKKYAT
;
A
#
# COMPACT_ATOMS: atom_id res chain seq x y z
N MET A 1 -16.04 18.06 -19.18
CA MET A 1 -15.58 16.71 -18.83
C MET A 1 -14.66 16.84 -17.61
N GLY A 2 -14.96 16.10 -16.54
CA GLY A 2 -14.13 16.15 -15.33
C GLY A 2 -12.74 15.58 -15.56
N LEU A 3 -11.77 15.98 -14.73
CA LEU A 3 -10.46 15.37 -14.71
C LEU A 3 -10.59 13.88 -14.32
N PRO A 4 -9.76 12.99 -14.86
CA PRO A 4 -9.73 11.62 -14.40
C PRO A 4 -9.38 11.56 -12.91
N ASP A 5 -9.73 10.46 -12.26
CA ASP A 5 -9.40 10.22 -10.84
C ASP A 5 -7.88 9.98 -10.68
N ALA A 6 -7.11 11.01 -10.96
CA ALA A 6 -5.66 11.02 -10.92
C ALA A 6 -5.17 11.89 -9.75
N PRO A 7 -3.96 11.70 -9.25
CA PRO A 7 -3.42 12.47 -8.13
C PRO A 7 -2.97 13.86 -8.60
N ILE A 8 -3.93 14.68 -9.02
CA ILE A 8 -3.70 16.04 -9.53
C ILE A 8 -4.20 17.02 -8.49
N ALA A 9 -3.31 17.73 -7.85
CA ALA A 9 -3.64 18.75 -6.88
C ALA A 9 -4.05 20.04 -7.59
N GLN A 10 -5.30 20.45 -7.44
CA GLN A 10 -5.77 21.77 -7.88
C GLN A 10 -5.60 22.81 -6.79
N GLU A 11 -5.65 22.37 -5.54
CA GLU A 11 -5.38 23.15 -4.35
C GLU A 11 -4.60 22.28 -3.36
N GLY A 12 -3.74 22.90 -2.54
CA GLY A 12 -2.97 22.15 -1.57
C GLY A 12 -2.07 21.11 -2.21
N PHE A 13 -2.10 19.90 -1.65
CA PHE A 13 -1.29 18.79 -2.13
C PHE A 13 -1.96 17.44 -1.86
N PHE A 14 -1.57 16.40 -2.60
CA PHE A 14 -1.91 15.01 -2.32
C PHE A 14 -0.68 14.28 -1.79
N ALA A 15 -0.92 13.35 -0.87
CA ALA A 15 0.09 12.37 -0.49
C ALA A 15 -0.15 11.10 -1.32
N THR A 16 0.87 10.69 -2.06
CA THR A 16 0.85 9.44 -2.82
C THR A 16 2.02 8.58 -2.36
N HIS A 17 1.98 7.28 -2.62
CA HIS A 17 3.06 6.39 -2.27
C HIS A 17 3.74 5.87 -3.53
N PHE A 18 5.06 5.99 -3.57
CA PHE A 18 5.88 5.57 -4.71
C PHE A 18 6.60 4.26 -4.39
N PHE A 19 6.40 3.24 -5.22
CA PHE A 19 7.11 1.98 -5.14
C PHE A 19 8.03 1.80 -6.34
N THR A 20 9.26 1.42 -6.08
CA THR A 20 10.14 0.92 -7.13
C THR A 20 9.94 -0.58 -7.27
N VAL A 21 9.64 -1.05 -8.47
CA VAL A 21 9.22 -2.42 -8.75
C VAL A 21 10.10 -3.08 -9.81
N ARG A 22 10.30 -4.41 -9.69
CA ARG A 22 11.06 -5.19 -10.67
C ARG A 22 10.28 -5.46 -11.94
N ASP A 23 8.98 -5.74 -11.76
CA ASP A 23 8.08 -6.09 -12.87
C ASP A 23 6.76 -5.34 -12.67
N GLN A 24 6.59 -4.28 -13.46
CA GLN A 24 5.44 -3.38 -13.32
C GLN A 24 4.10 -4.10 -13.57
N ALA A 25 4.07 -5.05 -14.50
CA ALA A 25 2.86 -5.82 -14.80
C ALA A 25 2.46 -6.73 -13.62
N LYS A 26 3.41 -7.38 -12.98
CA LYS A 26 3.16 -8.20 -11.79
C LYS A 26 2.67 -7.37 -10.62
N SER A 27 3.29 -6.23 -10.38
CA SER A 27 2.89 -5.33 -9.31
C SER A 27 1.50 -4.74 -9.58
N ARG A 28 1.23 -4.31 -10.81
CA ARG A 28 -0.10 -3.85 -11.20
C ARG A 28 -1.17 -4.92 -10.97
N ASP A 29 -0.91 -6.16 -11.37
CA ASP A 29 -1.83 -7.28 -11.13
C ASP A 29 -2.12 -7.48 -9.65
N PHE A 30 -1.09 -7.43 -8.80
CA PHE A 30 -1.23 -7.57 -7.36
C PHE A 30 -2.15 -6.50 -6.78
N TYR A 31 -1.86 -5.22 -7.04
CA TYR A 31 -2.62 -4.11 -6.44
C TYR A 31 -4.04 -4.00 -7.00
N VAL A 32 -4.28 -4.46 -8.22
CA VAL A 32 -5.62 -4.45 -8.84
C VAL A 32 -6.41 -5.70 -8.48
N ARG A 33 -5.88 -6.88 -8.79
CA ARG A 33 -6.62 -8.14 -8.64
C ARG A 33 -6.79 -8.53 -7.17
N ILE A 34 -5.77 -8.37 -6.36
CA ILE A 34 -5.81 -8.75 -4.94
C ILE A 34 -6.40 -7.64 -4.09
N LEU A 35 -5.86 -6.43 -4.17
CA LEU A 35 -6.27 -5.34 -3.30
C LEU A 35 -7.41 -4.46 -3.83
N GLY A 36 -7.87 -4.70 -5.05
CA GLY A 36 -9.02 -3.98 -5.61
C GLY A 36 -8.72 -2.57 -6.11
N GLY A 37 -7.46 -2.27 -6.40
CA GLY A 37 -7.06 -0.98 -6.96
C GLY A 37 -7.60 -0.77 -8.38
N LYS A 38 -7.75 0.50 -8.74
CA LYS A 38 -8.18 0.92 -10.09
C LYS A 38 -7.00 1.51 -10.85
N VAL A 39 -6.73 1.00 -12.05
CA VAL A 39 -5.69 1.55 -12.92
C VAL A 39 -6.12 2.91 -13.43
N ILE A 40 -5.31 3.93 -13.14
CA ILE A 40 -5.49 5.28 -13.68
C ILE A 40 -4.59 5.47 -14.91
N ARG A 41 -3.36 4.97 -14.82
CA ARG A 41 -2.39 4.94 -15.92
C ARG A 41 -1.72 3.57 -15.91
N PRO A 42 -1.72 2.81 -17.02
CA PRO A 42 -1.28 1.42 -16.98
C PRO A 42 0.23 1.23 -16.82
N GLU A 43 1.03 2.16 -17.36
CA GLU A 43 2.50 2.00 -17.37
C GLU A 43 3.23 3.33 -17.56
N ASN A 44 4.53 3.32 -17.24
CA ASN A 44 5.52 4.38 -17.52
C ASN A 44 5.25 5.74 -16.88
N PRO A 45 5.04 5.87 -15.60
CA PRO A 45 4.81 4.86 -14.57
C PRO A 45 3.37 4.41 -14.50
N CYS A 46 3.11 3.34 -13.74
CA CYS A 46 1.76 2.87 -13.48
C CYS A 46 1.18 3.63 -12.29
N TYR A 47 -0.02 4.20 -12.45
CA TYR A 47 -0.77 4.85 -11.37
C TYR A 47 -1.99 4.02 -11.04
N ILE A 48 -2.17 3.74 -9.75
CA ILE A 48 -3.31 2.98 -9.25
C ILE A 48 -3.97 3.76 -8.13
N LYS A 49 -5.29 3.94 -8.23
CA LYS A 49 -6.10 4.43 -7.12
C LYS A 49 -6.40 3.25 -6.20
N LEU A 50 -5.91 3.32 -4.98
CA LEU A 50 -6.14 2.30 -3.96
C LEU A 50 -6.85 2.93 -2.77
N ALA A 51 -8.11 2.53 -2.55
CA ALA A 51 -8.95 3.10 -1.49
C ALA A 51 -8.97 4.63 -1.55
N ASN A 52 -8.53 5.31 -0.52
CA ASN A 52 -8.48 6.77 -0.44
C ASN A 52 -7.15 7.40 -0.89
N SER A 53 -6.28 6.62 -1.51
CA SER A 53 -4.94 7.08 -1.88
C SER A 53 -4.55 6.59 -3.28
N TRP A 54 -3.39 7.04 -3.75
CA TRP A 54 -2.82 6.61 -5.02
C TRP A 54 -1.44 6.01 -4.79
N ILE A 55 -1.12 5.00 -5.55
CA ILE A 55 0.22 4.43 -5.59
C ILE A 55 0.81 4.58 -6.99
N ILE A 56 2.11 4.77 -7.02
CA ILE A 56 2.89 4.91 -8.24
C ILE A 56 3.86 3.73 -8.30
N LEU A 57 3.79 2.96 -9.37
CA LEU A 57 4.69 1.84 -9.61
C LEU A 57 5.67 2.23 -10.70
N ASN A 58 6.95 2.27 -10.36
CA ASN A 58 8.02 2.71 -11.25
C ASN A 58 9.18 1.71 -11.25
N SER A 59 9.81 1.55 -12.38
CA SER A 59 10.95 0.62 -12.53
C SER A 59 12.22 1.07 -11.81
N GLY A 60 12.25 2.32 -11.35
CA GLY A 60 13.41 2.86 -10.67
C GLY A 60 14.52 3.30 -11.62
N GLY A 61 15.71 3.38 -11.09
CA GLY A 61 16.90 3.80 -11.84
C GLY A 61 17.91 4.52 -10.97
N GLY A 62 18.99 4.95 -11.61
CA GLY A 62 20.08 5.64 -10.97
C GLY A 62 19.77 7.11 -10.63
N PRO A 63 20.81 7.85 -10.18
CA PRO A 63 20.66 9.26 -9.84
C PRO A 63 20.16 10.11 -11.01
N THR A 64 19.47 11.18 -10.68
CA THR A 64 19.03 12.21 -11.60
C THR A 64 19.49 13.57 -11.08
N PRO A 65 19.48 14.65 -11.92
CA PRO A 65 19.94 15.97 -11.46
C PRO A 65 19.20 16.51 -10.23
N ASP A 66 17.93 16.13 -10.04
CA ASP A 66 17.08 16.56 -8.93
C ASP A 66 17.15 15.65 -7.70
N LYS A 67 17.82 14.52 -7.81
CA LYS A 67 18.15 13.62 -6.70
C LYS A 67 19.54 12.99 -6.93
N PRO A 68 20.57 13.81 -6.89
CA PRO A 68 21.94 13.32 -7.11
C PRO A 68 22.29 12.28 -6.05
N GLU A 69 23.02 11.25 -6.46
CA GLU A 69 23.46 10.13 -5.62
C GLU A 69 22.36 9.17 -5.13
N VAL A 70 21.09 9.46 -5.42
CA VAL A 70 19.98 8.58 -5.01
C VAL A 70 19.69 7.55 -6.09
N ILE A 71 19.72 6.28 -5.69
CA ILE A 71 19.34 5.16 -6.55
C ILE A 71 18.00 4.63 -6.08
N LEU A 72 17.05 4.50 -7.01
CA LEU A 72 15.77 3.88 -6.75
C LEU A 72 15.84 2.40 -7.14
N GLU A 73 15.71 1.53 -6.16
CA GLU A 73 15.75 0.08 -6.36
C GLU A 73 14.71 -0.62 -5.49
N PRO A 74 14.21 -1.80 -5.90
CA PRO A 74 13.35 -2.61 -5.05
C PRO A 74 14.13 -3.15 -3.84
N PRO A 75 13.42 -3.65 -2.80
CA PRO A 75 14.07 -4.18 -1.61
C PRO A 75 15.04 -5.31 -1.94
N SER A 76 16.27 -5.21 -1.42
CA SER A 76 17.27 -6.29 -1.48
C SER A 76 17.32 -7.08 -0.17
N ALA A 77 16.81 -6.53 0.93
CA ALA A 77 16.73 -7.14 2.25
C ALA A 77 15.31 -6.97 2.79
N ALA A 78 14.42 -7.89 2.41
CA ALA A 78 12.98 -7.77 2.68
C ALA A 78 12.61 -7.71 4.18
N ASN A 79 13.49 -8.21 5.06
CA ASN A 79 13.29 -8.17 6.51
C ASN A 79 13.83 -6.90 7.19
N ARG A 80 14.43 -5.99 6.43
CA ARG A 80 14.90 -4.68 6.91
C ARG A 80 14.03 -3.60 6.29
N VAL A 81 13.08 -3.10 7.07
CA VAL A 81 12.00 -2.25 6.57
C VAL A 81 12.02 -0.91 7.30
N SER A 82 12.06 0.17 6.53
CA SER A 82 12.05 1.54 7.08
C SER A 82 10.66 2.17 7.01
N SER A 83 9.84 1.77 6.04
CA SER A 83 8.53 2.34 5.78
C SER A 83 7.69 1.28 5.07
N PHE A 84 6.38 1.31 5.27
CA PHE A 84 5.48 0.36 4.63
C PHE A 84 4.09 0.95 4.43
N LEU A 85 3.36 0.40 3.47
CA LEU A 85 1.95 0.70 3.26
C LEU A 85 1.14 0.09 4.39
N ASN A 86 0.26 0.88 4.98
CA ASN A 86 -0.60 0.46 6.10
C ASN A 86 -2.05 0.56 5.66
N LEU A 87 -2.75 -0.57 5.65
CA LEU A 87 -4.15 -0.66 5.26
C LEU A 87 -5.00 -0.86 6.51
N ARG A 88 -5.99 0.00 6.70
CA ARG A 88 -6.98 -0.14 7.78
C ARG A 88 -8.28 -0.64 7.20
N VAL A 89 -8.74 -1.78 7.69
CA VAL A 89 -9.87 -2.51 7.12
C VAL A 89 -10.99 -2.67 8.15
N ALA A 90 -12.21 -2.83 7.63
CA ALA A 90 -13.39 -3.01 8.50
C ALA A 90 -13.50 -4.45 9.02
N ASP A 91 -13.02 -5.44 8.23
CA ASP A 91 -13.08 -6.86 8.59
C ASP A 91 -11.79 -7.54 8.11
N ILE A 92 -10.84 -7.67 9.03
CA ILE A 92 -9.51 -8.20 8.71
C ILE A 92 -9.54 -9.68 8.34
N TRP A 93 -10.41 -10.47 8.95
CA TRP A 93 -10.51 -11.90 8.63
C TRP A 93 -11.09 -12.13 7.24
N ALA A 94 -12.07 -11.33 6.85
CA ALA A 94 -12.62 -11.37 5.49
C ALA A 94 -11.55 -10.99 4.47
N CYS A 95 -10.79 -9.91 4.72
CA CYS A 95 -9.68 -9.49 3.86
C CYS A 95 -8.58 -10.54 3.78
N TYR A 96 -8.15 -11.07 4.91
CA TYR A 96 -7.13 -12.11 4.97
C TYR A 96 -7.53 -13.34 4.14
N ASN A 97 -8.74 -13.85 4.33
CA ASN A 97 -9.22 -15.03 3.62
C ASN A 97 -9.36 -14.77 2.12
N GLU A 98 -9.93 -13.65 1.73
CA GLU A 98 -10.10 -13.27 0.32
C GLU A 98 -8.76 -13.09 -0.39
N TRP A 99 -7.87 -12.30 0.20
CA TRP A 99 -6.58 -11.97 -0.42
C TRP A 99 -5.65 -13.18 -0.48
N ARG A 100 -5.66 -13.99 0.57
CA ARG A 100 -4.92 -15.25 0.58
C ARG A 100 -5.41 -16.22 -0.50
N ALA A 101 -6.71 -16.33 -0.68
CA ALA A 101 -7.30 -17.16 -1.74
C ALA A 101 -6.91 -16.68 -3.14
N LYS A 102 -6.65 -15.39 -3.31
CA LYS A 102 -6.16 -14.80 -4.56
C LYS A 102 -4.63 -14.90 -4.74
N GLY A 103 -3.93 -15.49 -3.80
CA GLY A 103 -2.50 -15.74 -3.88
C GLY A 103 -1.61 -14.79 -3.08
N ALA A 104 -2.16 -13.91 -2.25
CA ALA A 104 -1.36 -13.03 -1.39
C ALA A 104 -0.57 -13.86 -0.37
N VAL A 105 0.67 -13.45 -0.13
CA VAL A 105 1.57 -14.09 0.83
C VAL A 105 1.56 -13.32 2.13
N PHE A 106 1.06 -13.95 3.19
CA PHE A 106 1.03 -13.39 4.54
C PHE A 106 2.13 -13.98 5.42
N LEU A 107 2.68 -13.18 6.33
CA LEU A 107 3.67 -13.65 7.29
C LEU A 107 3.01 -14.50 8.37
N THR A 108 1.83 -14.08 8.83
CA THR A 108 0.99 -14.81 9.78
C THR A 108 -0.47 -14.58 9.46
N GLU A 109 -1.36 -15.31 10.09
CA GLU A 109 -2.77 -14.92 10.17
C GLU A 109 -2.94 -13.67 11.04
N PRO A 110 -4.11 -13.02 11.05
CA PRO A 110 -4.36 -11.92 11.96
C PRO A 110 -4.16 -12.31 13.41
N LEU A 111 -3.38 -11.50 14.14
CA LEU A 111 -3.09 -11.70 15.56
C LEU A 111 -3.59 -10.51 16.37
N ASP A 112 -4.02 -10.78 17.58
CA ASP A 112 -4.38 -9.74 18.54
C ASP A 112 -3.14 -8.94 18.95
N ASN A 113 -3.23 -7.61 18.86
CA ASN A 113 -2.20 -6.69 19.31
C ASN A 113 -2.68 -5.92 20.53
N HIS A 114 -2.42 -6.48 21.71
CA HIS A 114 -2.71 -5.86 23.01
C HIS A 114 -4.18 -5.43 23.20
N GLY A 115 -5.12 -6.08 22.53
CA GLY A 115 -6.55 -5.78 22.61
C GLY A 115 -6.99 -4.53 21.89
N VAL A 116 -6.07 -3.78 21.25
CA VAL A 116 -6.39 -2.51 20.58
C VAL A 116 -6.60 -2.67 19.08
N GLU A 117 -5.99 -3.68 18.47
CA GLU A 117 -6.17 -3.99 17.06
C GLU A 117 -5.93 -5.46 16.77
N TRP A 118 -6.50 -5.93 15.67
CA TRP A 118 -6.09 -7.15 15.00
C TRP A 118 -5.18 -6.76 13.85
N ARG A 119 -4.07 -7.47 13.66
CA ARG A 119 -3.03 -7.08 12.73
C ARG A 119 -2.37 -8.27 12.08
N CYS A 120 -2.09 -8.18 10.78
CA CYS A 120 -1.22 -9.10 10.06
C CYS A 120 -0.42 -8.33 9.00
N TYR A 121 0.59 -8.98 8.46
CA TYR A 121 1.44 -8.41 7.44
C TYR A 121 1.47 -9.30 6.21
N MET A 122 1.55 -8.70 5.05
CA MET A 122 1.70 -9.37 3.78
C MET A 122 2.84 -8.77 2.98
N ARG A 123 3.26 -9.47 1.93
CA ARG A 123 4.28 -9.02 0.99
C ARG A 123 3.65 -8.75 -0.36
N ASP A 124 4.09 -7.69 -1.02
CA ASP A 124 3.81 -7.50 -2.43
C ASP A 124 4.80 -8.32 -3.31
N PRO A 125 4.69 -8.30 -4.65
CA PRO A 125 5.58 -9.09 -5.51
C PRO A 125 7.07 -8.79 -5.37
N ASP A 126 7.43 -7.58 -4.96
CA ASP A 126 8.83 -7.17 -4.73
C ASP A 126 9.33 -7.46 -3.32
N GLY A 127 8.47 -7.93 -2.44
CA GLY A 127 8.77 -8.15 -1.04
C GLY A 127 8.51 -6.95 -0.16
N TYR A 128 7.89 -5.88 -0.65
CA TYR A 128 7.46 -4.76 0.19
C TYR A 128 6.48 -5.24 1.25
N LEU A 129 6.72 -4.81 2.47
CA LEU A 129 5.85 -5.11 3.60
C LEU A 129 4.57 -4.27 3.51
N ILE A 130 3.43 -4.90 3.77
CA ILE A 130 2.14 -4.22 3.86
C ILE A 130 1.50 -4.66 5.17
N GLU A 131 1.13 -3.70 6.02
CA GLU A 131 0.37 -3.98 7.23
C GLU A 131 -1.13 -3.93 6.93
N VAL A 132 -1.86 -4.89 7.48
CA VAL A 132 -3.32 -4.91 7.45
C VAL A 132 -3.80 -4.91 8.90
N GLY A 133 -4.62 -3.94 9.26
CA GLY A 133 -5.08 -3.79 10.63
C GLY A 133 -6.55 -3.42 10.74
N GLN A 134 -7.16 -3.89 11.80
CA GLN A 134 -8.54 -3.54 12.18
C GLN A 134 -8.53 -3.10 13.63
N TYR A 135 -9.01 -1.89 13.89
CA TYR A 135 -9.15 -1.40 15.26
C TYR A 135 -10.29 -2.11 16.00
N THR A 136 -10.05 -2.42 17.28
CA THR A 136 -11.09 -2.89 18.18
C THR A 136 -11.91 -1.72 18.72
N GLN A 137 -13.02 -2.02 19.38
CA GLN A 137 -13.84 -0.98 20.02
C GLN A 137 -13.05 -0.19 21.07
N VAL A 138 -12.10 -0.83 21.77
CA VAL A 138 -11.21 -0.18 22.75
C VAL A 138 -10.42 0.96 22.08
N ALA A 139 -9.83 0.68 20.92
CA ALA A 139 -9.09 1.71 20.17
C ALA A 139 -10.01 2.81 19.65
N LEU A 140 -11.18 2.44 19.11
CA LEU A 140 -12.14 3.42 18.60
C LEU A 140 -12.63 4.37 19.71
N ASP A 141 -12.89 3.85 20.90
CA ASP A 141 -13.27 4.65 22.05
C ASP A 141 -12.14 5.59 22.50
N HIS A 142 -10.89 5.12 22.40
CA HIS A 142 -9.72 5.96 22.66
C HIS A 142 -9.61 7.12 21.68
N PHE A 143 -9.83 6.87 20.37
CA PHE A 143 -9.77 7.92 19.35
C PHE A 143 -10.83 9.00 19.52
N LYS A 144 -11.99 8.67 20.11
CA LYS A 144 -13.05 9.65 20.40
C LYS A 144 -12.56 10.81 21.27
N LYS A 145 -11.53 10.57 22.12
CA LYS A 145 -10.95 11.59 22.98
C LYS A 145 -10.23 12.69 22.19
N TYR A 146 -9.85 12.42 20.95
CA TYR A 146 -9.14 13.33 20.06
C TYR A 146 -10.04 13.88 18.96
N ALA A 147 -11.30 13.47 18.90
CA ALA A 147 -12.26 14.04 17.97
C ALA A 147 -12.65 15.44 18.43
N THR A 148 -12.45 16.43 17.57
CA THR A 148 -12.79 17.85 17.83
C THR A 148 -14.05 18.23 17.05
#